data_cc6315671f23a33ee4fd9473536dc375
#
_entry.id   cc6315671f23a33ee4fd9473536dc375
#
_cell.length_a   1.000
_cell.length_b   1.000
_cell.length_c   1.000
_cell.angle_alpha   90.00
_cell.angle_beta   90.00
_cell.angle_gamma   90.00
#
_symmetry.space_group_name_H-M   'P 1'
#
loop_
_entity.id
_entity.type
_entity.pdbx_description
1 polymer ?
#
loop_
_entity_poly.entity_id
_entity_poly.type
_entity_poly.pdbx_seq_one_letter_code
_entity_poly.pdbx_strand_id
1 'polypeptide(L)'
;MSELVCSDCGYTTADKSRFGFATGVCIPCKAKRDSLALKEKAKKRKAEKDDRDARKAVRVQEAAAKRARRVAKRKAEKQAAIDAAKAERAAQRQVKASNHRINVAKRELAIRHLSRHHLLPFVLRMEPADYLPGWVHKDICQRLEQFERDILDKKSPRLMLQMPPRHGKSQLASVNFPAWYLGRNPKHEVISATYAGSLAKDFSKKVRGLMREPRYKHVFPKCTLNKDSQNIDGWNTTVGGSYVPAGVDGGITGKGAHCLIIDDPVKNAEEAESATQRASVQAWYSSTAYTRLAPGGGVLIIQTRWHDDDLSGWLENKMHAGDGEEWEIVRYPAVALKDEKYRKTGEALHPERYDIAALARIERAVGPRVWDALYQQHPVAEDGTYFTKDMMHYYTGSPPARMHYYAAWDFAIGKLDRNDYTVGITVGVDMEDNIWVVDCRRGRWDAFEIAEEVVSMHKEHSAMVTGVERGQLSMAIGPYLDKRISEERAWDLALKDLPPGKRDKESRARVIQGRMRQGRVFFPKNALWMTEMKEELMKFPLGQHDDMVDALAYIGLLLQDM
;
A
#
# COMPACT_ATOMS: atom_id res chain seq x y z
N MET A 1 17.00 0.58 -1.43
CA MET A 1 16.48 1.98 -1.58
C MET A 1 15.03 1.87 -2.05
N SER A 2 14.10 2.40 -1.28
CA SER A 2 12.68 2.38 -1.66
C SER A 2 12.47 3.29 -2.88
N GLU A 3 11.99 2.73 -3.96
CA GLU A 3 11.59 3.50 -5.12
C GLU A 3 10.41 4.42 -4.76
N LEU A 4 10.51 5.67 -5.18
CA LEU A 4 9.46 6.65 -5.02
C LEU A 4 8.46 6.48 -6.17
N VAL A 5 7.20 6.21 -5.86
CA VAL A 5 6.11 6.04 -6.84
C VAL A 5 5.26 7.31 -6.90
N CYS A 6 5.05 7.84 -8.08
CA CYS A 6 4.24 9.04 -8.27
C CYS A 6 2.75 8.74 -8.08
N SER A 7 2.10 9.48 -7.16
CA SER A 7 0.68 9.38 -6.85
C SER A 7 -0.28 9.73 -8.00
N ASP A 8 0.16 10.30 -9.09
CA ASP A 8 -0.69 10.74 -10.21
C ASP A 8 -0.55 9.91 -11.49
N CYS A 9 0.60 9.24 -11.72
CA CYS A 9 0.83 8.49 -12.97
C CYS A 9 1.53 7.15 -12.80
N GLY A 10 1.85 6.72 -11.56
CA GLY A 10 2.54 5.46 -11.31
C GLY A 10 4.05 5.45 -11.61
N TYR A 11 4.63 6.56 -12.08
CA TYR A 11 6.06 6.61 -12.40
C TYR A 11 6.92 6.32 -11.17
N THR A 12 7.81 5.34 -11.28
CA THR A 12 8.76 4.95 -10.23
C THR A 12 10.16 5.47 -10.50
N THR A 13 10.83 5.98 -9.50
CA THR A 13 12.24 6.38 -9.59
C THR A 13 12.92 6.38 -8.22
N ALA A 14 14.18 5.98 -8.18
CA ALA A 14 15.04 6.12 -7.01
C ALA A 14 15.65 7.53 -6.87
N ASP A 15 15.54 8.35 -7.90
CA ASP A 15 16.08 9.71 -7.94
C ASP A 15 15.15 10.70 -7.23
N LYS A 16 15.51 11.04 -5.98
CA LYS A 16 14.77 11.99 -5.14
C LYS A 16 14.63 13.38 -5.75
N SER A 17 15.55 13.80 -6.65
CA SER A 17 15.50 15.12 -7.29
C SER A 17 14.30 15.27 -8.23
N ARG A 18 13.73 14.15 -8.67
CA ARG A 18 12.56 14.10 -9.56
C ARG A 18 11.21 14.09 -8.84
N PHE A 19 11.25 14.17 -7.49
CA PHE A 19 10.04 14.19 -6.64
C PHE A 19 9.94 15.45 -5.80
N GLY A 20 8.73 15.97 -5.65
CA GLY A 20 8.42 17.03 -4.70
C GLY A 20 8.17 16.44 -3.31
N PHE A 21 9.10 16.63 -2.36
CA PHE A 21 9.09 16.06 -1.02
C PHE A 21 7.81 16.25 -0.20
N ALA A 22 7.00 17.29 -0.50
CA ALA A 22 5.79 17.60 0.24
C ALA A 22 4.51 16.96 -0.35
N THR A 23 4.55 16.42 -1.55
CA THR A 23 3.33 16.03 -2.28
C THR A 23 3.31 14.59 -2.79
N GLY A 24 4.44 13.85 -2.69
CA GLY A 24 4.52 12.46 -3.16
C GLY A 24 4.36 12.27 -4.69
N VAL A 25 4.54 13.33 -5.45
CA VAL A 25 4.31 13.36 -6.90
C VAL A 25 5.63 13.53 -7.62
N CYS A 26 5.90 12.78 -8.70
CA CYS A 26 7.10 12.96 -9.52
C CYS A 26 7.14 14.37 -10.13
N ILE A 27 8.35 14.88 -10.41
CA ILE A 27 8.51 16.23 -10.97
C ILE A 27 7.66 16.44 -12.24
N PRO A 28 7.61 15.52 -13.23
CA PRO A 28 6.74 15.68 -14.38
C PRO A 28 5.24 15.74 -14.02
N CYS A 29 4.78 14.94 -13.07
CA CYS A 29 3.37 14.96 -12.64
C CYS A 29 3.07 16.17 -11.79
N LYS A 30 3.99 16.58 -10.91
CA LYS A 30 3.92 17.85 -10.21
C LYS A 30 3.90 19.00 -11.21
N ALA A 31 4.80 18.99 -12.20
CA ALA A 31 4.81 20.00 -13.27
C ALA A 31 3.50 19.99 -14.08
N LYS A 32 2.90 18.82 -14.31
CA LYS A 32 1.60 18.69 -15.01
C LYS A 32 0.45 19.16 -14.12
N ARG A 33 0.45 18.84 -12.80
CA ARG A 33 -0.49 19.40 -11.81
C ARG A 33 -0.31 20.90 -11.65
N ASP A 34 0.94 21.34 -11.47
CA ASP A 34 1.27 22.75 -11.32
C ASP A 34 0.95 23.51 -12.62
N SER A 35 1.16 22.90 -13.79
CA SER A 35 0.76 23.45 -15.10
C SER A 35 -0.77 23.54 -15.25
N LEU A 36 -1.52 22.54 -14.76
CA LEU A 36 -3.00 22.57 -14.72
C LEU A 36 -3.50 23.61 -13.71
N ALA A 37 -2.93 23.62 -12.51
CA ALA A 37 -3.24 24.63 -11.49
C ALA A 37 -2.82 26.04 -11.92
N LEU A 38 -1.68 26.18 -12.64
CA LEU A 38 -1.25 27.43 -13.26
C LEU A 38 -2.17 27.85 -14.41
N LYS A 39 -2.63 26.89 -15.23
CA LYS A 39 -3.63 27.16 -16.29
C LYS A 39 -4.98 27.59 -15.69
N GLU A 40 -5.43 26.94 -14.60
CA GLU A 40 -6.64 27.38 -13.88
C GLU A 40 -6.44 28.74 -13.20
N LYS A 41 -5.29 28.96 -12.52
CA LYS A 41 -4.92 30.28 -11.96
C LYS A 41 -4.77 31.33 -13.06
N ALA A 42 -4.18 30.97 -14.21
CA ALA A 42 -4.05 31.87 -15.35
C ALA A 42 -5.43 32.20 -15.97
N LYS A 43 -6.34 31.20 -16.07
CA LYS A 43 -7.74 31.42 -16.49
C LYS A 43 -8.48 32.29 -15.50
N LYS A 44 -8.34 32.03 -14.17
CA LYS A 44 -8.95 32.85 -13.13
C LYS A 44 -8.39 34.27 -13.12
N ARG A 45 -7.06 34.44 -13.25
CA ARG A 45 -6.41 35.75 -13.39
C ARG A 45 -6.79 36.46 -14.68
N LYS A 46 -7.00 35.71 -15.78
CA LYS A 46 -7.49 36.28 -17.04
C LYS A 46 -8.94 36.74 -16.89
N ALA A 47 -9.81 35.93 -16.27
CA ALA A 47 -11.18 36.33 -15.96
C ALA A 47 -11.24 37.54 -14.98
N GLU A 48 -10.37 37.56 -13.95
CA GLU A 48 -10.26 38.69 -13.03
C GLU A 48 -9.66 39.94 -13.70
N LYS A 49 -8.74 39.75 -14.67
CA LYS A 49 -8.20 40.83 -15.49
C LYS A 49 -9.26 41.36 -16.47
N ASP A 50 -9.98 40.44 -17.14
CA ASP A 50 -11.08 40.79 -18.05
C ASP A 50 -12.23 41.48 -17.29
N ASP A 51 -12.54 41.03 -16.06
CA ASP A 51 -13.51 41.71 -15.15
C ASP A 51 -12.99 43.08 -14.68
N ARG A 52 -11.69 43.19 -14.35
CA ARG A 52 -11.08 44.49 -13.99
C ARG A 52 -10.99 45.43 -15.17
N ASP A 53 -10.70 44.93 -16.38
CA ASP A 53 -10.66 45.75 -17.59
C ASP A 53 -12.09 46.11 -18.07
N ALA A 54 -13.08 45.22 -17.87
CA ALA A 54 -14.49 45.54 -18.01
C ALA A 54 -14.95 46.61 -17.00
N ARG A 55 -14.53 46.50 -15.72
CA ARG A 55 -14.81 47.54 -14.71
C ARG A 55 -14.09 48.88 -15.01
N LYS A 56 -12.87 48.82 -15.61
CA LYS A 56 -12.19 50.01 -16.13
C LYS A 56 -12.97 50.60 -17.31
N ALA A 57 -13.42 49.77 -18.26
CA ALA A 57 -14.26 50.21 -19.37
C ALA A 57 -15.59 50.78 -18.86
N VAL A 58 -16.23 50.14 -17.85
CA VAL A 58 -17.41 50.68 -17.18
C VAL A 58 -17.14 52.04 -16.52
N ARG A 59 -16.02 52.14 -15.80
CA ARG A 59 -15.60 53.45 -15.19
C ARG A 59 -15.28 54.51 -16.24
N VAL A 60 -14.63 54.12 -17.36
CA VAL A 60 -14.35 55.04 -18.47
C VAL A 60 -15.65 55.49 -19.15
N GLN A 61 -16.61 54.59 -19.34
CA GLN A 61 -17.91 54.89 -19.90
C GLN A 61 -18.83 55.66 -18.95
N GLU A 62 -18.77 55.34 -17.64
CA GLU A 62 -19.42 56.19 -16.62
C GLU A 62 -18.84 57.59 -16.59
N ALA A 63 -17.53 57.72 -16.78
CA ALA A 63 -16.87 59.04 -16.90
C ALA A 63 -17.26 59.76 -18.21
N ALA A 64 -17.36 58.99 -19.31
CA ALA A 64 -17.87 59.53 -20.60
C ALA A 64 -19.36 59.92 -20.54
N ALA A 65 -20.19 59.09 -19.88
CA ALA A 65 -21.59 59.39 -19.60
C ALA A 65 -21.74 60.59 -18.62
N LYS A 66 -20.86 60.72 -17.64
CA LYS A 66 -20.78 61.89 -16.76
C LYS A 66 -20.35 63.18 -17.51
N ARG A 67 -19.40 63.06 -18.47
CA ARG A 67 -19.01 64.15 -19.38
C ARG A 67 -20.14 64.53 -20.33
N ALA A 68 -20.82 63.53 -20.93
CA ALA A 68 -21.98 63.77 -21.80
C ALA A 68 -23.12 64.43 -21.01
N ARG A 69 -23.36 64.02 -19.73
CA ARG A 69 -24.32 64.69 -18.85
C ARG A 69 -23.93 66.16 -18.52
N ARG A 70 -22.67 66.53 -18.50
CA ARG A 70 -22.18 67.90 -18.34
C ARG A 70 -22.31 68.69 -19.63
N VAL A 71 -22.19 68.10 -20.79
CA VAL A 71 -22.27 68.75 -22.09
C VAL A 71 -23.72 68.84 -22.57
N ALA A 72 -24.54 67.84 -22.28
CA ALA A 72 -25.96 67.81 -22.67
C ALA A 72 -26.86 68.55 -21.65
N LYS A 73 -26.63 69.82 -21.50
CA LYS A 73 -27.49 70.71 -20.68
C LYS A 73 -28.87 70.99 -21.33
N ARG A 74 -29.16 70.39 -22.46
CA ARG A 74 -30.51 70.57 -23.13
C ARG A 74 -31.34 69.30 -22.78
N LYS A 75 -32.58 69.58 -22.34
CA LYS A 75 -33.52 68.60 -21.78
C LYS A 75 -33.79 67.38 -22.68
N ALA A 76 -33.73 67.51 -24.00
CA ALA A 76 -34.00 66.40 -24.93
C ALA A 76 -32.92 65.35 -25.07
N GLU A 77 -31.65 65.68 -24.90
CA GLU A 77 -30.51 64.74 -25.03
C GLU A 77 -30.27 63.93 -23.76
N LYS A 78 -30.80 64.40 -22.63
CA LYS A 78 -30.63 63.74 -21.34
C LYS A 78 -31.28 62.37 -21.26
N GLN A 79 -32.43 62.17 -21.89
CA GLN A 79 -33.16 60.91 -21.86
C GLN A 79 -32.50 59.88 -22.80
N ALA A 80 -32.10 60.29 -24.01
CA ALA A 80 -31.39 59.43 -24.95
C ALA A 80 -30.04 58.93 -24.41
N ALA A 81 -29.25 59.81 -23.68
CA ALA A 81 -28.01 59.44 -23.05
C ALA A 81 -28.24 58.44 -21.88
N ILE A 82 -29.33 58.60 -21.11
CA ILE A 82 -29.71 57.68 -20.03
C ILE A 82 -30.13 56.31 -20.58
N ASP A 83 -30.89 56.27 -21.64
CA ASP A 83 -31.37 55.04 -22.24
C ASP A 83 -30.23 54.28 -22.97
N ALA A 84 -29.32 55.00 -23.64
CA ALA A 84 -28.09 54.43 -24.19
C ALA A 84 -27.18 53.84 -23.11
N ALA A 85 -26.98 54.57 -21.98
CA ALA A 85 -26.20 54.06 -20.86
C ALA A 85 -26.85 52.85 -20.16
N LYS A 86 -28.20 52.77 -20.12
CA LYS A 86 -28.92 51.58 -19.63
C LYS A 86 -28.77 50.38 -20.57
N ALA A 87 -28.89 50.59 -21.87
CA ALA A 87 -28.68 49.53 -22.88
C ALA A 87 -27.23 48.99 -22.83
N GLU A 88 -26.26 49.89 -22.68
CA GLU A 88 -24.86 49.53 -22.60
C GLU A 88 -24.54 48.76 -21.30
N ARG A 89 -25.11 49.17 -20.16
CA ARG A 89 -24.99 48.41 -18.88
C ARG A 89 -25.65 47.02 -18.97
N ALA A 90 -26.78 46.90 -19.69
CA ALA A 90 -27.43 45.62 -19.93
C ALA A 90 -26.56 44.71 -20.82
N ALA A 91 -26.00 45.26 -21.91
CA ALA A 91 -25.06 44.53 -22.76
C ALA A 91 -23.81 44.06 -22.03
N GLN A 92 -23.22 44.91 -21.18
CA GLN A 92 -22.06 44.57 -20.36
C GLN A 92 -22.38 43.51 -19.31
N ARG A 93 -23.56 43.54 -18.67
CA ARG A 93 -24.05 42.48 -17.77
C ARG A 93 -24.21 41.15 -18.51
N GLN A 94 -24.72 41.17 -19.74
CA GLN A 94 -24.84 39.99 -20.59
C GLN A 94 -23.48 39.41 -20.97
N VAL A 95 -22.49 40.23 -21.33
CA VAL A 95 -21.13 39.80 -21.65
C VAL A 95 -20.46 39.19 -20.40
N LYS A 96 -20.60 39.81 -19.21
CA LYS A 96 -20.09 39.24 -17.95
C LYS A 96 -20.74 37.91 -17.61
N ALA A 97 -22.06 37.80 -17.75
CA ALA A 97 -22.79 36.56 -17.51
C ALA A 97 -22.38 35.47 -18.51
N SER A 98 -22.15 35.82 -19.77
CA SER A 98 -21.68 34.92 -20.82
C SER A 98 -20.25 34.41 -20.52
N ASN A 99 -19.33 35.32 -20.18
CA ASN A 99 -17.95 34.95 -19.81
C ASN A 99 -17.88 34.06 -18.56
N HIS A 100 -18.71 34.35 -17.57
CA HIS A 100 -18.84 33.48 -16.38
C HIS A 100 -19.32 32.07 -16.77
N ARG A 101 -20.34 31.96 -17.60
CA ARG A 101 -20.87 30.68 -18.12
C ARG A 101 -19.80 29.90 -18.89
N ILE A 102 -19.06 30.60 -19.76
CA ILE A 102 -17.95 29.98 -20.53
C ILE A 102 -16.87 29.41 -19.60
N ASN A 103 -16.49 30.15 -18.58
CA ASN A 103 -15.45 29.69 -17.62
C ASN A 103 -15.93 28.50 -16.78
N VAL A 104 -17.19 28.52 -16.33
CA VAL A 104 -17.80 27.38 -15.63
C VAL A 104 -17.85 26.15 -16.55
N ALA A 105 -18.25 26.31 -17.82
CA ALA A 105 -18.28 25.24 -18.80
C ALA A 105 -16.87 24.66 -19.08
N LYS A 106 -15.87 25.53 -19.26
CA LYS A 106 -14.47 25.12 -19.45
C LYS A 106 -13.94 24.31 -18.24
N ARG A 107 -14.21 24.79 -17.03
CA ARG A 107 -13.84 24.08 -15.79
C ARG A 107 -14.52 22.71 -15.71
N GLU A 108 -15.79 22.64 -16.00
CA GLU A 108 -16.55 21.38 -16.01
C GLU A 108 -15.98 20.39 -17.05
N LEU A 109 -15.64 20.86 -18.26
CA LEU A 109 -15.01 20.03 -19.29
C LEU A 109 -13.64 19.49 -18.84
N ALA A 110 -12.82 20.32 -18.20
CA ALA A 110 -11.54 19.90 -17.64
C ALA A 110 -11.71 18.82 -16.56
N ILE A 111 -12.65 19.01 -15.63
CA ILE A 111 -12.98 18.02 -14.60
C ILE A 111 -13.47 16.70 -15.22
N ARG A 112 -14.32 16.75 -16.24
CA ARG A 112 -14.78 15.54 -16.95
C ARG A 112 -13.62 14.82 -17.63
N HIS A 113 -12.72 15.57 -18.26
CA HIS A 113 -11.54 15.00 -18.91
C HIS A 113 -10.66 14.29 -17.87
N LEU A 114 -10.32 14.95 -16.77
CA LEU A 114 -9.53 14.38 -15.70
C LEU A 114 -10.21 13.13 -15.11
N SER A 115 -11.51 13.20 -14.82
CA SER A 115 -12.27 12.07 -14.27
C SER A 115 -12.34 10.87 -15.24
N ARG A 116 -12.26 11.10 -16.54
CA ARG A 116 -12.22 10.02 -17.54
C ARG A 116 -10.88 9.31 -17.55
N HIS A 117 -9.79 10.02 -17.34
CA HIS A 117 -8.44 9.48 -17.47
C HIS A 117 -7.82 9.06 -16.14
N HIS A 118 -8.28 9.63 -15.02
CA HIS A 118 -7.74 9.38 -13.69
C HIS A 118 -8.84 8.99 -12.70
N LEU A 119 -8.56 7.94 -11.92
CA LEU A 119 -9.52 7.37 -10.98
C LEU A 119 -9.81 8.33 -9.81
N LEU A 120 -8.78 8.96 -9.22
CA LEU A 120 -8.99 9.86 -8.10
C LEU A 120 -9.89 11.06 -8.44
N PRO A 121 -9.70 11.80 -9.56
CA PRO A 121 -10.67 12.82 -9.99
C PRO A 121 -12.08 12.29 -10.23
N PHE A 122 -12.20 11.04 -10.71
CA PHE A 122 -13.50 10.39 -10.84
C PHE A 122 -14.14 10.14 -9.47
N VAL A 123 -13.39 9.58 -8.51
CA VAL A 123 -13.85 9.36 -7.13
C VAL A 123 -14.33 10.67 -6.52
N LEU A 124 -13.51 11.73 -6.57
CA LEU A 124 -13.86 13.05 -6.03
C LEU A 124 -15.12 13.66 -6.68
N ARG A 125 -15.39 13.31 -7.93
CA ARG A 125 -16.62 13.74 -8.62
C ARG A 125 -17.85 12.96 -8.18
N MET A 126 -17.69 11.67 -7.88
CA MET A 126 -18.81 10.77 -7.58
C MET A 126 -19.14 10.71 -6.09
N GLU A 127 -18.15 10.83 -5.22
CA GLU A 127 -18.32 10.82 -3.76
C GLU A 127 -18.95 12.13 -3.23
N PRO A 128 -19.48 12.13 -1.99
CA PRO A 128 -19.95 13.35 -1.32
C PRO A 128 -18.84 14.41 -1.20
N ALA A 129 -19.24 15.66 -1.05
CA ALA A 129 -18.32 16.80 -1.01
C ALA A 129 -17.40 16.82 0.22
N ASP A 130 -17.75 16.10 1.28
CA ASP A 130 -16.99 15.91 2.52
C ASP A 130 -16.06 14.69 2.46
N TYR A 131 -15.99 13.97 1.34
CA TYR A 131 -15.02 12.89 1.16
C TYR A 131 -13.59 13.43 1.13
N LEU A 132 -12.79 13.02 2.11
CA LEU A 132 -11.39 13.44 2.28
C LEU A 132 -10.44 12.26 1.98
N PRO A 133 -9.83 12.22 0.79
CA PRO A 133 -8.85 11.18 0.48
C PRO A 133 -7.50 11.52 1.10
N GLY A 134 -6.96 10.63 1.92
CA GLY A 134 -5.55 10.64 2.34
C GLY A 134 -4.60 10.22 1.22
N TRP A 135 -3.30 10.21 1.52
CA TRP A 135 -2.25 9.76 0.59
C TRP A 135 -2.49 8.31 0.11
N VAL A 136 -2.93 7.44 1.03
CA VAL A 136 -3.19 6.01 0.73
C VAL A 136 -4.24 5.83 -0.37
N HIS A 137 -5.30 6.65 -0.36
CA HIS A 137 -6.33 6.59 -1.40
C HIS A 137 -5.79 7.04 -2.78
N LYS A 138 -4.85 7.99 -2.78
CA LYS A 138 -4.15 8.43 -4.00
C LYS A 138 -3.26 7.31 -4.54
N ASP A 139 -2.50 6.64 -3.68
CA ASP A 139 -1.64 5.52 -4.05
C ASP A 139 -2.47 4.35 -4.60
N ILE A 140 -3.55 3.96 -3.91
CA ILE A 140 -4.47 2.92 -4.40
C ILE A 140 -5.04 3.28 -5.77
N CYS A 141 -5.55 4.50 -5.96
CA CYS A 141 -6.09 4.91 -7.25
C CYS A 141 -5.08 4.74 -8.39
N GLN A 142 -3.81 5.04 -8.15
CA GLN A 142 -2.78 4.93 -9.16
C GLN A 142 -2.41 3.50 -9.51
N ARG A 143 -2.35 2.61 -8.48
CA ARG A 143 -2.13 1.18 -8.70
C ARG A 143 -3.30 0.58 -9.49
N LEU A 144 -4.53 0.99 -9.18
CA LEU A 144 -5.71 0.58 -9.94
C LEU A 144 -5.70 1.12 -11.38
N GLU A 145 -5.21 2.34 -11.61
CA GLU A 145 -4.99 2.86 -12.96
C GLU A 145 -3.90 2.09 -13.72
N GLN A 146 -2.82 1.70 -13.03
CA GLN A 146 -1.77 0.86 -13.63
C GLN A 146 -2.30 -0.54 -13.93
N PHE A 147 -3.02 -1.14 -13.00
CA PHE A 147 -3.68 -2.43 -13.17
C PHE A 147 -4.62 -2.44 -14.41
N GLU A 148 -5.40 -1.38 -14.62
CA GLU A 148 -6.24 -1.23 -15.82
C GLU A 148 -5.39 -1.17 -17.09
N ARG A 149 -4.30 -0.39 -17.10
CA ARG A 149 -3.38 -0.32 -18.26
C ARG A 149 -2.77 -1.68 -18.58
N ASP A 150 -2.34 -2.42 -17.56
CA ASP A 150 -1.72 -3.72 -17.75
C ASP A 150 -2.70 -4.78 -18.27
N ILE A 151 -3.99 -4.69 -17.92
CA ILE A 151 -5.04 -5.49 -18.57
C ILE A 151 -5.16 -5.13 -20.06
N LEU A 152 -5.16 -3.85 -20.40
CA LEU A 152 -5.25 -3.40 -21.79
C LEU A 152 -4.03 -3.83 -22.61
N ASP A 153 -2.86 -3.84 -21.98
CA ASP A 153 -1.60 -4.33 -22.56
C ASP A 153 -1.50 -5.87 -22.58
N LYS A 154 -2.52 -6.59 -22.09
CA LYS A 154 -2.59 -8.07 -21.98
C LYS A 154 -1.48 -8.68 -21.13
N LYS A 155 -1.02 -7.99 -20.09
CA LYS A 155 0.04 -8.44 -19.19
C LYS A 155 -0.44 -9.38 -18.08
N SER A 156 -1.75 -9.66 -18.00
CA SER A 156 -2.34 -10.49 -16.95
C SER A 156 -1.96 -10.05 -15.53
N PRO A 157 -2.20 -8.78 -15.13
CA PRO A 157 -1.72 -8.26 -13.85
C PRO A 157 -2.36 -8.96 -12.66
N ARG A 158 -1.57 -9.12 -11.59
CA ARG A 158 -1.97 -9.69 -10.30
C ARG A 158 -1.65 -8.67 -9.22
N LEU A 159 -2.68 -8.12 -8.59
CA LEU A 159 -2.54 -7.06 -7.58
C LEU A 159 -3.26 -7.45 -6.28
N MET A 160 -2.54 -7.38 -5.16
CA MET A 160 -3.08 -7.52 -3.81
C MET A 160 -2.97 -6.21 -3.05
N LEU A 161 -4.09 -5.72 -2.54
CA LEU A 161 -4.17 -4.55 -1.67
C LEU A 161 -4.63 -5.00 -0.28
N GLN A 162 -3.72 -5.00 0.69
CA GLN A 162 -3.99 -5.40 2.06
C GLN A 162 -4.04 -4.15 2.94
N MET A 163 -5.17 -3.95 3.63
CA MET A 163 -5.37 -2.71 4.37
C MET A 163 -6.38 -2.89 5.52
N PRO A 164 -6.27 -2.10 6.60
CA PRO A 164 -7.13 -2.20 7.76
C PRO A 164 -8.61 -2.00 7.44
N PRO A 165 -9.52 -2.52 8.31
CA PRO A 165 -10.94 -2.27 8.16
C PRO A 165 -11.26 -0.77 8.25
N ARG A 166 -12.34 -0.35 7.57
CA ARG A 166 -12.86 1.03 7.61
C ARG A 166 -11.95 2.14 7.04
N HIS A 167 -10.89 1.80 6.32
CA HIS A 167 -10.01 2.77 5.64
C HIS A 167 -10.40 3.03 4.17
N GLY A 168 -11.58 2.64 3.74
CA GLY A 168 -12.11 2.99 2.40
C GLY A 168 -11.76 2.02 1.26
N LYS A 169 -11.09 0.89 1.54
CA LYS A 169 -10.64 -0.07 0.53
C LYS A 169 -11.74 -0.51 -0.45
N SER A 170 -12.84 -1.05 0.09
CA SER A 170 -13.96 -1.57 -0.73
C SER A 170 -14.71 -0.48 -1.48
N GLN A 171 -14.84 0.74 -0.90
CA GLN A 171 -15.47 1.86 -1.60
C GLN A 171 -14.66 2.24 -2.85
N LEU A 172 -13.33 2.28 -2.76
CA LEU A 172 -12.47 2.58 -3.91
C LEU A 172 -12.44 1.43 -4.91
N ALA A 173 -12.13 0.21 -4.45
CA ALA A 173 -11.75 -0.87 -5.34
C ALA A 173 -12.94 -1.74 -5.78
N SER A 174 -14.03 -1.84 -4.98
CA SER A 174 -15.20 -2.66 -5.32
C SER A 174 -16.42 -1.83 -5.75
N VAL A 175 -16.36 -0.49 -5.61
CA VAL A 175 -17.46 0.38 -6.04
C VAL A 175 -17.00 1.40 -7.09
N ASN A 176 -16.05 2.27 -6.76
CA ASN A 176 -15.62 3.34 -7.68
C ASN A 176 -14.80 2.81 -8.86
N PHE A 177 -13.84 1.91 -8.60
CA PHE A 177 -12.98 1.38 -9.65
C PHE A 177 -13.75 0.60 -10.72
N PRO A 178 -14.63 -0.37 -10.43
CA PRO A 178 -15.36 -1.08 -11.47
C PRO A 178 -16.32 -0.16 -12.28
N ALA A 179 -16.90 0.88 -11.65
CA ALA A 179 -17.67 1.88 -12.37
C ALA A 179 -16.80 2.68 -13.36
N TRP A 180 -15.62 3.12 -12.91
CA TRP A 180 -14.65 3.84 -13.74
C TRP A 180 -14.06 2.94 -14.83
N TYR A 181 -13.68 1.71 -14.48
CA TYR A 181 -13.13 0.70 -15.40
C TYR A 181 -14.08 0.41 -16.56
N LEU A 182 -15.34 0.11 -16.26
CA LEU A 182 -16.36 -0.13 -17.28
C LEU A 182 -16.69 1.14 -18.09
N GLY A 183 -16.59 2.31 -17.48
CA GLY A 183 -16.74 3.59 -18.19
C GLY A 183 -15.71 3.78 -19.29
N ARG A 184 -14.47 3.36 -19.05
CA ARG A 184 -13.36 3.38 -20.00
C ARG A 184 -13.40 2.20 -20.97
N ASN A 185 -13.79 1.03 -20.47
CA ASN A 185 -13.76 -0.25 -21.19
C ASN A 185 -15.17 -0.87 -21.22
N PRO A 186 -16.13 -0.25 -21.90
CA PRO A 186 -17.54 -0.62 -21.78
C PRO A 186 -17.91 -1.98 -22.42
N LYS A 187 -16.98 -2.64 -23.10
CA LYS A 187 -17.10 -4.00 -23.64
C LYS A 187 -16.51 -5.08 -22.73
N HIS A 188 -15.77 -4.69 -21.68
CA HIS A 188 -15.11 -5.62 -20.78
C HIS A 188 -16.12 -6.23 -19.80
N GLU A 189 -15.77 -7.39 -19.28
CA GLU A 189 -16.53 -8.13 -18.29
C GLU A 189 -15.82 -8.05 -16.94
N VAL A 190 -16.57 -7.72 -15.89
CA VAL A 190 -16.08 -7.64 -14.52
C VAL A 190 -16.82 -8.66 -13.67
N ILE A 191 -16.07 -9.49 -12.95
CA ILE A 191 -16.59 -10.32 -11.87
C ILE A 191 -16.12 -9.69 -10.56
N SER A 192 -17.06 -9.47 -9.62
CA SER A 192 -16.76 -8.94 -8.29
C SER A 192 -17.26 -9.93 -7.24
N ALA A 193 -16.32 -10.56 -6.55
CA ALA A 193 -16.59 -11.59 -5.54
C ALA A 193 -16.29 -11.08 -4.13
N THR A 194 -17.06 -11.56 -3.15
CA THR A 194 -16.81 -11.36 -1.72
C THR A 194 -17.16 -12.64 -0.96
N TYR A 195 -16.90 -12.69 0.36
CA TYR A 195 -17.28 -13.84 1.19
C TYR A 195 -18.76 -14.22 1.09
N ALA A 196 -19.66 -13.27 0.78
CA ALA A 196 -21.09 -13.52 0.69
C ALA A 196 -21.70 -12.90 -0.57
N GLY A 197 -22.53 -13.68 -1.26
CA GLY A 197 -23.27 -13.22 -2.45
C GLY A 197 -24.17 -12.01 -2.17
N SER A 198 -24.74 -11.87 -0.97
CA SER A 198 -25.54 -10.71 -0.56
C SER A 198 -24.72 -9.42 -0.56
N LEU A 199 -23.50 -9.44 -0.02
CA LEU A 199 -22.59 -8.27 -0.03
C LEU A 199 -22.14 -7.93 -1.46
N ALA A 200 -21.82 -8.95 -2.28
CA ALA A 200 -21.50 -8.74 -3.69
C ALA A 200 -22.64 -8.04 -4.45
N LYS A 201 -23.90 -8.44 -4.19
CA LYS A 201 -25.10 -7.80 -4.73
C LYS A 201 -25.26 -6.34 -4.26
N ASP A 202 -24.88 -6.02 -3.02
CA ASP A 202 -24.90 -4.65 -2.51
C ASP A 202 -23.85 -3.78 -3.20
N PHE A 203 -22.65 -4.30 -3.48
CA PHE A 203 -21.67 -3.62 -4.32
C PHE A 203 -22.19 -3.45 -5.75
N SER A 204 -22.80 -4.47 -6.34
CA SER A 204 -23.46 -4.38 -7.66
C SER A 204 -24.49 -3.25 -7.73
N LYS A 205 -25.35 -3.12 -6.70
CA LYS A 205 -26.32 -2.00 -6.59
C LYS A 205 -25.62 -0.64 -6.56
N LYS A 206 -24.55 -0.50 -5.79
CA LYS A 206 -23.79 0.75 -5.66
C LYS A 206 -23.12 1.13 -6.99
N VAL A 207 -22.39 0.20 -7.62
CA VAL A 207 -21.76 0.40 -8.94
C VAL A 207 -22.80 0.82 -9.99
N ARG A 208 -23.89 0.07 -10.07
CA ARG A 208 -25.01 0.37 -10.99
C ARG A 208 -25.64 1.73 -10.67
N GLY A 209 -25.78 2.07 -9.38
CA GLY A 209 -26.25 3.37 -8.92
C GLY A 209 -25.38 4.52 -9.44
N LEU A 210 -24.06 4.43 -9.26
CA LEU A 210 -23.10 5.40 -9.79
C LEU A 210 -23.23 5.56 -11.30
N MET A 211 -23.33 4.45 -12.05
CA MET A 211 -23.43 4.50 -13.52
C MET A 211 -24.73 5.11 -14.03
N ARG A 212 -25.79 5.14 -13.21
CA ARG A 212 -27.07 5.80 -13.52
C ARG A 212 -27.03 7.31 -13.32
N GLU A 213 -26.10 7.81 -12.51
CA GLU A 213 -26.04 9.24 -12.20
C GLU A 213 -25.73 10.11 -13.42
N PRO A 214 -26.34 11.30 -13.54
CA PRO A 214 -26.00 12.26 -14.59
C PRO A 214 -24.51 12.62 -14.58
N ARG A 215 -23.88 12.72 -13.39
CA ARG A 215 -22.44 12.99 -13.24
C ARG A 215 -21.58 11.95 -13.95
N TYR A 216 -21.94 10.66 -13.83
CA TYR A 216 -21.25 9.55 -14.49
C TYR A 216 -21.42 9.63 -16.02
N LYS A 217 -22.65 9.82 -16.49
CA LYS A 217 -22.97 9.91 -17.94
C LYS A 217 -22.24 11.06 -18.63
N HIS A 218 -21.99 12.15 -17.90
CA HIS A 218 -21.18 13.25 -18.41
C HIS A 218 -19.71 12.88 -18.58
N VAL A 219 -19.18 11.98 -17.75
CA VAL A 219 -17.80 11.48 -17.88
C VAL A 219 -17.72 10.42 -18.97
N PHE A 220 -18.63 9.45 -18.95
CA PHE A 220 -18.64 8.29 -19.84
C PHE A 220 -19.92 8.18 -20.68
N PRO A 221 -20.13 9.07 -21.65
CA PRO A 221 -21.39 9.13 -22.42
C PRO A 221 -21.63 7.88 -23.30
N LYS A 222 -20.57 7.12 -23.61
CA LYS A 222 -20.64 5.88 -24.41
C LYS A 222 -20.90 4.64 -23.58
N CYS A 223 -20.81 4.71 -22.25
CA CYS A 223 -21.06 3.59 -21.34
C CYS A 223 -22.44 3.74 -20.71
N THR A 224 -23.40 2.98 -21.19
CA THR A 224 -24.77 2.97 -20.68
C THR A 224 -25.19 1.57 -20.30
N LEU A 225 -26.06 1.47 -19.30
CA LEU A 225 -26.63 0.19 -18.86
C LEU A 225 -27.69 -0.29 -19.86
N ASN A 226 -27.65 -1.57 -20.19
CA ASN A 226 -28.69 -2.20 -21.02
C ASN A 226 -29.99 -2.27 -20.21
N LYS A 227 -31.10 -1.75 -20.77
CA LYS A 227 -32.39 -1.71 -20.09
C LYS A 227 -32.95 -3.09 -19.79
N ASP A 228 -32.69 -4.06 -20.64
CA ASP A 228 -33.21 -5.44 -20.56
C ASP A 228 -32.38 -6.33 -19.65
N SER A 229 -31.24 -5.86 -19.16
CA SER A 229 -30.32 -6.61 -18.29
C SER A 229 -29.83 -5.74 -17.15
N GLN A 230 -30.69 -5.52 -16.15
CA GLN A 230 -30.40 -4.66 -14.98
C GLN A 230 -30.73 -5.35 -13.65
N ASN A 231 -30.58 -6.66 -13.58
CA ASN A 231 -30.75 -7.39 -12.32
C ASN A 231 -29.58 -7.07 -11.35
N ILE A 232 -29.82 -7.21 -10.04
CA ILE A 232 -28.78 -7.12 -9.03
C ILE A 232 -27.80 -8.31 -9.10
N ASP A 233 -28.25 -9.44 -9.65
CA ASP A 233 -27.47 -10.67 -9.85
C ASP A 233 -26.52 -10.59 -11.06
N GLY A 234 -26.55 -9.49 -11.81
CA GLY A 234 -25.72 -9.21 -12.96
C GLY A 234 -26.41 -8.29 -13.93
N TRP A 235 -25.66 -7.44 -14.57
CA TRP A 235 -26.14 -6.49 -15.55
C TRP A 235 -25.12 -6.25 -16.65
N ASN A 236 -25.58 -5.78 -17.79
CA ASN A 236 -24.77 -5.58 -18.98
C ASN A 236 -24.75 -4.09 -19.37
N THR A 237 -23.69 -3.70 -20.07
CA THR A 237 -23.66 -2.46 -20.84
C THR A 237 -24.36 -2.65 -22.19
N THR A 238 -24.74 -1.55 -22.83
CA THR A 238 -25.35 -1.59 -24.17
C THR A 238 -24.42 -2.06 -25.28
N VAL A 239 -23.12 -2.18 -24.99
CA VAL A 239 -22.08 -2.54 -25.97
C VAL A 239 -21.42 -3.91 -25.69
N GLY A 240 -22.03 -4.71 -24.79
CA GLY A 240 -21.64 -6.09 -24.56
C GLY A 240 -20.77 -6.34 -23.34
N GLY A 241 -20.37 -5.33 -22.59
CA GLY A 241 -19.69 -5.55 -21.30
C GLY A 241 -20.66 -5.97 -20.21
N SER A 242 -20.14 -6.53 -19.12
CA SER A 242 -20.94 -7.06 -18.02
C SER A 242 -20.32 -6.81 -16.64
N TYR A 243 -21.17 -6.82 -15.61
CA TYR A 243 -20.78 -6.89 -14.19
C TYR A 243 -21.54 -8.01 -13.52
N VAL A 244 -20.81 -8.94 -12.91
CA VAL A 244 -21.36 -10.14 -12.26
C VAL A 244 -20.91 -10.13 -10.79
N PRO A 245 -21.82 -9.96 -9.83
CA PRO A 245 -21.53 -10.15 -8.41
C PRO A 245 -21.53 -11.64 -8.07
N ALA A 246 -20.60 -12.09 -7.23
CA ALA A 246 -20.49 -13.48 -6.79
C ALA A 246 -20.17 -13.58 -5.29
N GLY A 247 -20.64 -14.64 -4.63
CA GLY A 247 -20.08 -15.09 -3.37
C GLY A 247 -18.95 -16.08 -3.61
N VAL A 248 -18.02 -16.22 -2.66
CA VAL A 248 -16.95 -17.24 -2.75
C VAL A 248 -17.54 -18.65 -2.89
N ASP A 249 -18.67 -18.93 -2.27
CA ASP A 249 -19.40 -20.22 -2.43
C ASP A 249 -20.36 -20.23 -3.64
N GLY A 250 -20.42 -19.13 -4.38
CA GLY A 250 -21.38 -18.92 -5.47
C GLY A 250 -20.84 -19.40 -6.81
N GLY A 251 -21.73 -19.98 -7.63
CA GLY A 251 -21.42 -20.35 -9.01
C GLY A 251 -21.28 -19.13 -9.92
N ILE A 252 -20.12 -18.96 -10.55
CA ILE A 252 -19.86 -17.98 -11.63
C ILE A 252 -19.67 -18.68 -12.99
N THR A 253 -20.31 -19.84 -13.16
CA THR A 253 -20.22 -20.65 -14.37
C THR A 253 -20.83 -19.92 -15.57
N GLY A 254 -20.20 -20.03 -16.73
CA GLY A 254 -20.67 -19.42 -17.98
C GLY A 254 -20.45 -17.91 -18.10
N LYS A 255 -19.65 -17.30 -17.21
CA LYS A 255 -19.27 -15.87 -17.27
C LYS A 255 -17.77 -15.73 -17.44
N GLY A 256 -17.35 -14.71 -18.21
CA GLY A 256 -15.93 -14.35 -18.38
C GLY A 256 -15.55 -13.13 -17.55
N ALA A 257 -14.25 -12.90 -17.35
CA ALA A 257 -13.73 -11.74 -16.67
C ALA A 257 -12.47 -11.20 -17.34
N HIS A 258 -12.52 -9.97 -17.79
CA HIS A 258 -11.31 -9.18 -18.08
C HIS A 258 -10.72 -8.61 -16.79
N CYS A 259 -11.58 -8.38 -15.78
CA CYS A 259 -11.20 -7.91 -14.47
C CYS A 259 -11.95 -8.72 -13.40
N LEU A 260 -11.22 -9.51 -12.62
CA LEU A 260 -11.72 -10.25 -11.47
C LEU A 260 -11.33 -9.49 -10.20
N ILE A 261 -12.33 -9.07 -9.43
CA ILE A 261 -12.15 -8.38 -8.14
C ILE A 261 -12.59 -9.33 -7.04
N ILE A 262 -11.74 -9.55 -6.03
CA ILE A 262 -12.04 -10.35 -4.85
C ILE A 262 -11.86 -9.45 -3.64
N ASP A 263 -12.96 -9.13 -2.94
CA ASP A 263 -12.98 -8.22 -1.79
C ASP A 263 -13.37 -8.97 -0.51
N ASP A 264 -12.46 -9.03 0.44
CA ASP A 264 -12.62 -9.72 1.72
C ASP A 264 -13.26 -11.13 1.54
N PRO A 265 -12.51 -12.13 1.03
CA PRO A 265 -13.05 -13.46 0.70
C PRO A 265 -13.42 -14.31 1.93
N VAL A 266 -13.09 -13.84 3.15
CA VAL A 266 -13.39 -14.45 4.44
C VAL A 266 -14.20 -13.49 5.28
N LYS A 267 -15.22 -13.97 5.97
CA LYS A 267 -16.21 -13.15 6.68
C LYS A 267 -15.73 -12.67 8.05
N ASN A 268 -15.13 -13.55 8.82
CA ASN A 268 -14.79 -13.33 10.23
C ASN A 268 -13.61 -14.21 10.67
N ALA A 269 -13.20 -14.05 11.93
CA ALA A 269 -12.12 -14.82 12.52
C ALA A 269 -12.40 -16.33 12.55
N GLU A 270 -13.61 -16.75 12.86
CA GLU A 270 -14.00 -18.18 12.92
C GLU A 270 -13.78 -18.89 11.57
N GLU A 271 -14.23 -18.28 10.48
CA GLU A 271 -13.99 -18.81 9.14
C GLU A 271 -12.49 -18.80 8.78
N ALA A 272 -11.78 -17.73 9.17
CA ALA A 272 -10.35 -17.60 8.92
C ALA A 272 -9.51 -18.66 9.63
N GLU A 273 -9.88 -19.02 10.87
CA GLU A 273 -9.21 -20.06 11.66
C GLU A 273 -9.52 -21.48 11.17
N SER A 274 -10.63 -21.67 10.48
CA SER A 274 -11.01 -22.98 9.95
C SER A 274 -10.15 -23.37 8.73
N ALA A 275 -9.29 -24.37 8.88
CA ALA A 275 -8.49 -24.90 7.77
C ALA A 275 -9.38 -25.37 6.60
N THR A 276 -10.55 -25.94 6.90
CA THR A 276 -11.51 -26.38 5.88
C THR A 276 -12.07 -25.21 5.08
N GLN A 277 -12.39 -24.09 5.75
CA GLN A 277 -12.89 -22.89 5.06
C GLN A 277 -11.79 -22.23 4.23
N ARG A 278 -10.57 -22.13 4.75
CA ARG A 278 -9.43 -21.63 3.95
C ARG A 278 -9.20 -22.47 2.71
N ALA A 279 -9.16 -23.80 2.86
CA ALA A 279 -9.01 -24.72 1.72
C ALA A 279 -10.17 -24.59 0.71
N SER A 280 -11.41 -24.34 1.16
CA SER A 280 -12.56 -24.09 0.28
C SER A 280 -12.38 -22.81 -0.54
N VAL A 281 -11.93 -21.71 0.09
CA VAL A 281 -11.65 -20.43 -0.60
C VAL A 281 -10.54 -20.59 -1.63
N GLN A 282 -9.46 -21.30 -1.28
CA GLN A 282 -8.33 -21.58 -2.17
C GLN A 282 -8.75 -22.46 -3.36
N ALA A 283 -9.56 -23.48 -3.10
CA ALA A 283 -10.13 -24.36 -4.13
C ALA A 283 -11.09 -23.59 -5.06
N TRP A 284 -11.97 -22.76 -4.51
CA TRP A 284 -12.84 -21.87 -5.28
C TRP A 284 -12.03 -20.92 -6.18
N TYR A 285 -10.99 -20.30 -5.63
CA TYR A 285 -10.12 -19.44 -6.43
C TYR A 285 -9.53 -20.20 -7.62
N SER A 286 -8.93 -21.37 -7.39
CA SER A 286 -8.22 -22.13 -8.42
C SER A 286 -9.18 -22.75 -9.45
N SER A 287 -10.28 -23.37 -8.99
CA SER A 287 -11.16 -24.15 -9.85
C SER A 287 -12.27 -23.34 -10.50
N THR A 288 -12.71 -22.26 -9.85
CA THR A 288 -13.89 -21.50 -10.27
C THR A 288 -13.54 -20.09 -10.74
N ALA A 289 -12.92 -19.28 -9.88
CA ALA A 289 -12.71 -17.85 -10.17
C ALA A 289 -11.63 -17.62 -11.24
N TYR A 290 -10.47 -18.24 -11.06
CA TYR A 290 -9.34 -18.10 -11.98
C TYR A 290 -9.66 -18.59 -13.40
N THR A 291 -10.42 -19.67 -13.53
CA THR A 291 -10.83 -20.23 -14.83
C THR A 291 -11.77 -19.34 -15.63
N ARG A 292 -12.23 -18.23 -15.07
CA ARG A 292 -13.08 -17.23 -15.75
C ARG A 292 -12.29 -16.14 -16.44
N LEU A 293 -11.00 -16.04 -16.21
CA LEU A 293 -10.19 -14.97 -16.77
C LEU A 293 -10.12 -15.05 -18.30
N ALA A 294 -10.39 -13.93 -18.94
CA ALA A 294 -10.10 -13.72 -20.35
C ALA A 294 -8.57 -13.65 -20.56
N PRO A 295 -8.05 -13.97 -21.74
CA PRO A 295 -6.63 -13.80 -22.04
C PRO A 295 -6.16 -12.36 -21.78
N GLY A 296 -5.14 -12.19 -20.96
CA GLY A 296 -4.66 -10.89 -20.50
C GLY A 296 -5.45 -10.29 -19.33
N GLY A 297 -6.48 -10.97 -18.83
CA GLY A 297 -7.31 -10.51 -17.72
C GLY A 297 -6.55 -10.41 -16.40
N GLY A 298 -6.92 -9.41 -15.59
CA GLY A 298 -6.30 -9.12 -14.30
C GLY A 298 -7.09 -9.66 -13.10
N VAL A 299 -6.36 -9.99 -12.03
CA VAL A 299 -6.94 -10.32 -10.72
C VAL A 299 -6.54 -9.28 -9.71
N LEU A 300 -7.54 -8.66 -9.08
CA LEU A 300 -7.40 -7.72 -7.98
C LEU A 300 -7.94 -8.34 -6.70
N ILE A 301 -7.08 -8.57 -5.72
CA ILE A 301 -7.50 -9.01 -4.38
C ILE A 301 -7.40 -7.82 -3.43
N ILE A 302 -8.49 -7.53 -2.74
CA ILE A 302 -8.54 -6.50 -1.72
C ILE A 302 -9.00 -7.16 -0.45
N GLN A 303 -8.16 -7.16 0.59
CA GLN A 303 -8.58 -7.79 1.83
C GLN A 303 -7.96 -7.16 3.07
N THR A 304 -8.63 -7.40 4.20
CA THR A 304 -8.04 -7.32 5.52
C THR A 304 -7.47 -8.70 5.84
N ARG A 305 -6.22 -8.79 6.27
CA ARG A 305 -5.59 -10.06 6.61
C ARG A 305 -6.18 -10.62 7.91
N TRP A 306 -6.57 -11.88 7.91
CA TRP A 306 -7.10 -12.57 9.08
C TRP A 306 -6.20 -13.69 9.57
N HIS A 307 -5.58 -14.41 8.65
CA HIS A 307 -4.75 -15.57 8.91
C HIS A 307 -3.56 -15.58 7.94
N ASP A 308 -2.42 -16.14 8.35
CA ASP A 308 -1.23 -16.25 7.49
C ASP A 308 -1.47 -17.10 6.24
N ASP A 309 -2.28 -18.17 6.35
CA ASP A 309 -2.72 -19.02 5.24
C ASP A 309 -4.11 -18.62 4.69
N ASP A 310 -4.50 -17.35 4.78
CA ASP A 310 -5.66 -16.86 4.04
C ASP A 310 -5.37 -16.81 2.53
N LEU A 311 -6.35 -16.47 1.69
CA LEU A 311 -6.16 -16.48 0.22
C LEU A 311 -4.91 -15.71 -0.23
N SER A 312 -4.65 -14.53 0.33
CA SER A 312 -3.46 -13.74 -0.01
C SER A 312 -2.17 -14.42 0.45
N GLY A 313 -2.13 -14.94 1.68
CA GLY A 313 -0.94 -15.63 2.19
C GLY A 313 -0.64 -16.91 1.43
N TRP A 314 -1.67 -17.69 1.09
CA TRP A 314 -1.51 -18.88 0.28
C TRP A 314 -0.95 -18.59 -1.12
N LEU A 315 -1.45 -17.55 -1.81
CA LEU A 315 -0.95 -17.12 -3.12
C LEU A 315 0.47 -16.56 -3.04
N GLU A 316 0.77 -15.79 -1.99
CA GLU A 316 2.10 -15.27 -1.72
C GLU A 316 3.11 -16.40 -1.48
N ASN A 317 2.76 -17.40 -0.67
CA ASN A 317 3.60 -18.57 -0.42
C ASN A 317 3.87 -19.36 -1.72
N LYS A 318 2.85 -19.53 -2.58
CA LYS A 318 3.04 -20.14 -3.90
C LYS A 318 3.99 -19.35 -4.81
N MET A 319 3.86 -18.04 -4.83
CA MET A 319 4.76 -17.15 -5.57
C MET A 319 6.20 -17.33 -5.11
N HIS A 320 6.43 -17.34 -3.79
CA HIS A 320 7.77 -17.49 -3.23
C HIS A 320 8.36 -18.88 -3.44
N ALA A 321 7.52 -19.92 -3.47
CA ALA A 321 7.95 -21.29 -3.79
C ALA A 321 8.26 -21.48 -5.29
N GLY A 322 7.97 -20.49 -6.14
CA GLY A 322 8.11 -20.62 -7.59
C GLY A 322 6.99 -21.44 -8.26
N ASP A 323 5.96 -21.82 -7.52
CA ASP A 323 4.82 -22.62 -7.97
C ASP A 323 3.58 -21.76 -8.31
N GLY A 324 3.71 -20.44 -8.26
CA GLY A 324 2.62 -19.49 -8.45
C GLY A 324 2.95 -18.37 -9.43
N GLU A 325 1.96 -17.54 -9.69
CA GLU A 325 2.12 -16.32 -10.48
C GLU A 325 2.76 -15.21 -9.66
N GLU A 326 3.42 -14.28 -10.35
CA GLU A 326 3.96 -13.05 -9.75
C GLU A 326 2.84 -12.08 -9.35
N TRP A 327 2.86 -11.63 -8.10
CA TRP A 327 1.90 -10.71 -7.53
C TRP A 327 2.55 -9.39 -7.09
N GLU A 328 1.96 -8.28 -7.47
CA GLU A 328 2.24 -7.02 -6.80
C GLU A 328 1.47 -6.99 -5.47
N ILE A 329 2.20 -7.10 -4.35
CA ILE A 329 1.61 -7.14 -3.01
C ILE A 329 1.86 -5.82 -2.31
N VAL A 330 0.79 -5.13 -1.94
CA VAL A 330 0.84 -3.83 -1.27
C VAL A 330 0.16 -3.91 0.09
N ARG A 331 0.97 -3.77 1.14
CA ARG A 331 0.50 -3.76 2.52
C ARG A 331 0.45 -2.32 3.04
N TYR A 332 -0.68 -1.96 3.63
CA TYR A 332 -0.92 -0.67 4.26
C TYR A 332 -1.19 -0.89 5.76
N PRO A 333 -0.18 -1.03 6.62
CA PRO A 333 -0.39 -1.16 8.06
C PRO A 333 -1.03 0.11 8.63
N ALA A 334 -1.87 -0.03 9.66
CA ALA A 334 -2.54 1.11 10.31
C ALA A 334 -1.55 2.11 10.90
N VAL A 335 -0.45 1.61 11.44
CA VAL A 335 0.68 2.40 11.96
C VAL A 335 1.94 1.95 11.24
N ALA A 336 2.73 2.88 10.73
CA ALA A 336 3.98 2.57 10.05
C ALA A 336 4.99 1.90 10.98
N LEU A 337 5.44 0.71 10.63
CA LEU A 337 6.44 -0.06 11.39
C LEU A 337 7.87 0.38 11.07
N LYS A 338 8.07 1.01 9.93
CA LYS A 338 9.34 1.56 9.45
C LYS A 338 9.08 2.82 8.64
N ASP A 339 10.13 3.54 8.31
CA ASP A 339 10.02 4.68 7.39
C ASP A 339 9.56 4.19 6.01
N GLU A 340 8.44 4.73 5.56
CA GLU A 340 7.83 4.42 4.28
C GLU A 340 7.93 5.63 3.34
N LYS A 341 7.56 5.43 2.10
CA LYS A 341 7.56 6.48 1.08
C LYS A 341 6.77 7.74 1.48
N TYR A 342 5.66 7.57 2.19
CA TYR A 342 4.71 8.64 2.48
C TYR A 342 4.57 8.95 3.96
N ARG A 343 5.20 8.19 4.85
CA ARG A 343 5.11 8.37 6.30
C ARG A 343 6.33 7.81 7.01
N LYS A 344 6.55 8.34 8.20
CA LYS A 344 7.59 7.90 9.10
C LYS A 344 7.09 6.81 10.03
N THR A 345 8.02 6.07 10.62
CA THR A 345 7.75 5.10 11.68
C THR A 345 6.84 5.71 12.75
N GLY A 346 5.80 4.99 13.12
CA GLY A 346 4.82 5.43 14.11
C GLY A 346 3.69 6.33 13.59
N GLU A 347 3.70 6.73 12.33
CA GLU A 347 2.62 7.56 11.75
C GLU A 347 1.41 6.71 11.32
N ALA A 348 0.21 7.28 11.50
CA ALA A 348 -1.05 6.65 11.12
C ALA A 348 -1.23 6.58 9.59
N LEU A 349 -1.94 5.56 9.12
CA LEU A 349 -2.26 5.36 7.71
C LEU A 349 -3.14 6.48 7.14
N HIS A 350 -4.12 6.92 7.89
CA HIS A 350 -5.08 7.94 7.49
C HIS A 350 -5.43 8.80 8.72
N PRO A 351 -4.54 9.72 9.11
CA PRO A 351 -4.66 10.46 10.37
C PRO A 351 -5.91 11.35 10.43
N GLU A 352 -6.43 11.81 9.29
CA GLU A 352 -7.67 12.59 9.21
C GLU A 352 -8.90 11.80 9.65
N ARG A 353 -8.83 10.46 9.60
CA ARG A 353 -9.92 9.57 10.02
C ARG A 353 -9.62 8.83 11.30
N TYR A 354 -8.40 8.33 11.44
CA TYR A 354 -7.90 7.60 12.60
C TYR A 354 -6.52 8.13 12.96
N ASP A 355 -6.48 9.01 13.94
CA ASP A 355 -5.23 9.46 14.53
C ASP A 355 -4.58 8.35 15.39
N ILE A 356 -3.33 8.55 15.77
CA ILE A 356 -2.58 7.58 16.59
C ILE A 356 -3.30 7.28 17.91
N ALA A 357 -3.93 8.27 18.54
CA ALA A 357 -4.64 8.07 19.79
C ALA A 357 -5.90 7.18 19.60
N ALA A 358 -6.61 7.33 18.48
CA ALA A 358 -7.72 6.47 18.11
C ALA A 358 -7.24 5.04 17.83
N LEU A 359 -6.14 4.89 17.07
CA LEU A 359 -5.55 3.60 16.75
C LEU A 359 -5.06 2.87 18.02
N ALA A 360 -4.41 3.56 18.94
CA ALA A 360 -3.99 3.00 20.23
C ALA A 360 -5.20 2.56 21.12
N ARG A 361 -6.34 3.24 21.03
CA ARG A 361 -7.58 2.76 21.69
C ARG A 361 -8.11 1.48 21.05
N ILE A 362 -8.09 1.41 19.72
CA ILE A 362 -8.53 0.22 18.99
C ILE A 362 -7.61 -0.96 19.33
N GLU A 363 -6.29 -0.78 19.28
CA GLU A 363 -5.30 -1.81 19.63
C GLU A 363 -5.57 -2.44 21.00
N ARG A 364 -5.79 -1.59 22.04
CA ARG A 364 -6.17 -2.07 23.39
C ARG A 364 -7.50 -2.81 23.42
N ALA A 365 -8.45 -2.41 22.59
CA ALA A 365 -9.78 -3.01 22.57
C ALA A 365 -9.81 -4.37 21.86
N VAL A 366 -9.05 -4.53 20.77
CA VAL A 366 -9.08 -5.76 19.96
C VAL A 366 -8.02 -6.78 20.40
N GLY A 367 -7.00 -6.35 21.12
CA GLY A 367 -5.87 -7.18 21.55
C GLY A 367 -4.81 -7.39 20.47
N PRO A 368 -3.61 -7.86 20.86
CA PRO A 368 -2.42 -7.90 19.99
C PRO A 368 -2.66 -8.72 18.73
N ARG A 369 -3.23 -9.92 18.83
CA ARG A 369 -3.44 -10.82 17.70
C ARG A 369 -4.30 -10.20 16.60
N VAL A 370 -5.46 -9.65 16.99
CA VAL A 370 -6.39 -9.01 16.05
C VAL A 370 -5.78 -7.73 15.48
N TRP A 371 -5.02 -7.01 16.31
CA TRP A 371 -4.29 -5.83 15.88
C TRP A 371 -3.24 -6.16 14.82
N ASP A 372 -2.35 -7.13 15.09
CA ASP A 372 -1.30 -7.53 14.16
C ASP A 372 -1.89 -8.02 12.83
N ALA A 373 -2.91 -8.87 12.88
CA ALA A 373 -3.54 -9.40 11.68
C ALA A 373 -4.29 -8.31 10.90
N LEU A 374 -5.34 -7.71 11.50
CA LEU A 374 -6.28 -6.87 10.77
C LEU A 374 -5.79 -5.44 10.57
N TYR A 375 -5.04 -4.90 11.53
CA TYR A 375 -4.60 -3.50 11.47
C TYR A 375 -3.18 -3.35 10.94
N GLN A 376 -2.27 -4.25 11.30
CA GLN A 376 -0.89 -4.20 10.80
C GLN A 376 -0.67 -5.07 9.55
N GLN A 377 -1.66 -5.86 9.13
CA GLN A 377 -1.62 -6.76 7.96
C GLN A 377 -0.55 -7.85 8.09
N HIS A 378 -0.22 -8.23 9.32
CA HIS A 378 0.75 -9.28 9.68
C HIS A 378 0.08 -10.37 10.54
N PRO A 379 -0.80 -11.19 9.97
CA PRO A 379 -1.33 -12.34 10.70
C PRO A 379 -0.19 -13.30 10.98
N VAL A 380 -0.06 -13.71 12.23
CA VAL A 380 0.90 -14.72 12.66
C VAL A 380 0.14 -15.98 12.97
N ALA A 381 0.62 -17.14 12.52
CA ALA A 381 0.04 -18.45 12.84
C ALA A 381 -0.07 -18.62 14.37
N GLU A 382 -1.18 -19.19 14.84
CA GLU A 382 -1.38 -19.38 16.30
C GLU A 382 -0.34 -20.29 16.90
N ASP A 383 -0.04 -21.35 16.20
CA ASP A 383 0.95 -22.36 16.58
C ASP A 383 1.90 -22.55 15.40
N GLY A 384 3.15 -22.10 15.55
CA GLY A 384 4.21 -22.45 14.60
C GLY A 384 4.31 -23.98 14.51
N THR A 385 4.58 -24.50 13.33
CA THR A 385 4.76 -25.95 13.14
C THR A 385 6.02 -26.46 13.80
N TYR A 386 7.05 -25.64 13.83
CA TYR A 386 8.36 -25.98 14.38
C TYR A 386 8.66 -25.24 15.69
N PHE A 387 8.49 -23.92 15.73
CA PHE A 387 8.52 -23.10 16.94
C PHE A 387 7.09 -22.69 17.29
N THR A 388 6.69 -22.90 18.54
CA THR A 388 5.35 -22.59 19.04
C THR A 388 5.37 -21.40 20.00
N LYS A 389 4.25 -20.72 20.19
CA LYS A 389 4.19 -19.52 21.06
C LYS A 389 4.54 -19.78 22.50
N ASP A 390 4.19 -20.94 23.00
CA ASP A 390 4.50 -21.39 24.36
C ASP A 390 6.01 -21.55 24.60
N MET A 391 6.80 -21.71 23.52
CA MET A 391 8.26 -21.73 23.60
C MET A 391 8.89 -20.33 23.72
N MET A 392 8.11 -19.25 23.47
CA MET A 392 8.63 -17.89 23.48
C MET A 392 8.45 -17.23 24.84
N HIS A 393 9.50 -17.13 25.61
CA HIS A 393 9.51 -16.41 26.89
C HIS A 393 10.06 -15.00 26.70
N TYR A 394 9.43 -14.02 27.37
CA TYR A 394 9.78 -12.61 27.19
C TYR A 394 10.26 -11.99 28.49
N TYR A 395 11.22 -11.08 28.38
CA TYR A 395 11.63 -10.25 29.49
C TYR A 395 11.37 -8.76 29.20
N THR A 396 11.25 -7.98 30.28
CA THR A 396 11.12 -6.53 30.26
C THR A 396 12.21 -5.91 31.12
N GLY A 397 12.75 -4.77 30.72
CA GLY A 397 13.90 -4.14 31.37
C GLY A 397 15.21 -4.74 30.94
N SER A 398 16.24 -4.64 31.80
CA SER A 398 17.58 -5.18 31.52
C SER A 398 17.66 -6.67 31.82
N PRO A 399 18.37 -7.45 31.00
CA PRO A 399 18.66 -8.84 31.31
C PRO A 399 19.60 -8.95 32.55
N PRO A 400 19.87 -10.16 33.08
CA PRO A 400 20.78 -10.36 34.22
C PRO A 400 22.15 -9.70 34.04
N ALA A 401 22.68 -9.10 35.09
CA ALA A 401 23.96 -8.37 35.02
C ALA A 401 25.20 -9.25 34.83
N ARG A 402 25.12 -10.54 35.19
CA ARG A 402 26.24 -11.50 35.07
C ARG A 402 25.91 -12.52 33.98
N MET A 403 26.45 -12.28 32.80
CA MET A 403 26.31 -13.19 31.65
C MET A 403 27.58 -13.22 30.84
N HIS A 404 27.76 -14.32 30.12
CA HIS A 404 28.75 -14.43 29.06
C HIS A 404 28.04 -14.16 27.72
N TYR A 405 28.59 -13.24 26.93
CA TYR A 405 27.97 -12.86 25.66
C TYR A 405 28.57 -13.67 24.51
N TYR A 406 27.70 -14.07 23.59
CA TYR A 406 28.03 -14.78 22.36
C TYR A 406 27.25 -14.15 21.20
N ALA A 407 27.88 -14.14 20.03
CA ALA A 407 27.23 -13.65 18.83
C ALA A 407 27.27 -14.69 17.70
N ALA A 408 26.33 -14.63 16.77
CA ALA A 408 26.42 -15.40 15.54
C ALA A 408 25.85 -14.58 14.36
N TRP A 409 26.42 -14.82 13.19
CA TRP A 409 26.05 -14.12 11.97
C TRP A 409 25.69 -15.09 10.86
N ASP A 410 24.57 -14.82 10.22
CA ASP A 410 24.18 -15.38 8.93
C ASP A 410 24.41 -14.32 7.85
N PHE A 411 25.29 -14.60 6.89
CA PHE A 411 25.74 -13.63 5.91
C PHE A 411 25.04 -13.80 4.57
N ALA A 412 24.45 -12.70 4.07
CA ALA A 412 24.02 -12.55 2.70
C ALA A 412 24.57 -11.24 2.11
N ILE A 413 25.34 -11.31 1.02
CA ILE A 413 25.95 -10.11 0.43
C ILE A 413 25.03 -9.55 -0.66
N GLY A 414 24.60 -8.29 -0.50
CA GLY A 414 23.92 -7.54 -1.55
C GLY A 414 22.87 -6.57 -1.06
N LYS A 415 22.68 -5.50 -1.82
CA LYS A 415 21.75 -4.39 -1.52
C LYS A 415 20.43 -4.44 -2.28
N LEU A 416 20.23 -5.45 -3.14
CA LEU A 416 19.03 -5.56 -3.95
C LEU A 416 17.87 -6.16 -3.14
N ASP A 417 16.65 -5.70 -3.39
CA ASP A 417 15.44 -6.17 -2.69
C ASP A 417 15.14 -7.68 -2.82
N ARG A 418 15.73 -8.32 -3.82
CA ARG A 418 15.63 -9.77 -4.05
C ARG A 418 16.67 -10.61 -3.30
N ASN A 419 17.61 -9.97 -2.60
CA ASN A 419 18.64 -10.69 -1.85
C ASN A 419 18.16 -10.98 -0.42
N ASP A 420 18.65 -12.08 0.17
CA ASP A 420 18.42 -12.40 1.56
C ASP A 420 19.06 -11.36 2.48
N TYR A 421 18.69 -11.36 3.74
CA TYR A 421 19.23 -10.43 4.72
C TYR A 421 20.47 -11.02 5.38
N THR A 422 21.48 -10.17 5.63
CA THR A 422 22.47 -10.47 6.63
C THR A 422 21.88 -10.24 8.00
N VAL A 423 22.01 -11.20 8.90
CA VAL A 423 21.53 -11.12 10.27
C VAL A 423 22.63 -11.45 11.27
N GLY A 424 22.80 -10.60 12.28
CA GLY A 424 23.64 -10.85 13.46
C GLY A 424 22.79 -10.88 14.71
N ILE A 425 22.98 -11.89 15.57
CA ILE A 425 22.32 -12.01 16.86
C ILE A 425 23.37 -12.09 17.97
N THR A 426 23.17 -11.29 19.03
CA THR A 426 23.94 -11.41 20.29
C THR A 426 23.02 -11.93 21.38
N VAL A 427 23.54 -12.89 22.13
CA VAL A 427 22.90 -13.45 23.31
C VAL A 427 23.82 -13.36 24.53
N GLY A 428 23.22 -13.20 25.70
CA GLY A 428 23.87 -13.44 26.98
C GLY A 428 23.47 -14.82 27.52
N VAL A 429 24.42 -15.57 28.09
CA VAL A 429 24.17 -16.82 28.80
C VAL A 429 24.46 -16.59 30.27
N ASP A 430 23.46 -16.81 31.12
CA ASP A 430 23.59 -16.64 32.57
C ASP A 430 24.16 -17.88 33.25
N MET A 431 24.34 -17.80 34.55
CA MET A 431 24.92 -18.90 35.37
C MET A 431 24.03 -20.15 35.46
N GLU A 432 22.76 -20.02 35.05
CA GLU A 432 21.76 -21.09 35.02
C GLU A 432 21.61 -21.70 33.64
N ASP A 433 22.46 -21.31 32.69
CA ASP A 433 22.44 -21.74 31.28
C ASP A 433 21.17 -21.26 30.51
N ASN A 434 20.56 -20.15 30.96
CA ASN A 434 19.52 -19.50 30.20
C ASN A 434 20.12 -18.56 29.15
N ILE A 435 19.49 -18.50 27.98
CA ILE A 435 19.89 -17.69 26.86
C ILE A 435 19.00 -16.44 26.81
N TRP A 436 19.60 -15.28 26.86
CA TRP A 436 18.93 -13.97 26.78
C TRP A 436 19.31 -13.31 25.47
N VAL A 437 18.38 -13.23 24.53
CA VAL A 437 18.62 -12.52 23.26
C VAL A 437 18.65 -11.02 23.55
N VAL A 438 19.80 -10.39 23.36
CA VAL A 438 19.99 -8.99 23.75
C VAL A 438 20.01 -8.04 22.56
N ASP A 439 20.52 -8.48 21.40
CA ASP A 439 20.57 -7.68 20.18
C ASP A 439 20.32 -8.53 18.94
N CYS A 440 19.72 -7.91 17.94
CA CYS A 440 19.54 -8.49 16.62
C CYS A 440 19.66 -7.39 15.56
N ARG A 441 20.63 -7.52 14.68
CA ARG A 441 20.86 -6.62 13.54
C ARG A 441 20.51 -7.32 12.25
N ARG A 442 19.75 -6.66 11.42
CA ARG A 442 19.28 -7.21 10.14
C ARG A 442 19.35 -6.14 9.07
N GLY A 443 19.98 -6.45 7.96
CA GLY A 443 20.10 -5.51 6.86
C GLY A 443 20.56 -6.16 5.56
N ARG A 444 20.46 -5.39 4.48
CA ARG A 444 21.05 -5.72 3.18
C ARG A 444 22.26 -4.84 2.97
N TRP A 445 23.40 -5.41 3.30
CA TRP A 445 24.68 -4.71 3.35
C TRP A 445 25.67 -5.25 2.31
N ASP A 446 26.60 -4.43 1.90
CA ASP A 446 27.77 -4.91 1.19
C ASP A 446 28.82 -5.47 2.18
N ALA A 447 29.87 -6.10 1.64
CA ALA A 447 30.89 -6.75 2.47
C ALA A 447 31.61 -5.80 3.45
N PHE A 448 31.73 -4.53 3.11
CA PHE A 448 32.34 -3.52 3.98
C PHE A 448 31.39 -3.15 5.12
N GLU A 449 30.13 -2.88 4.80
CA GLU A 449 29.09 -2.57 5.80
C GLU A 449 28.88 -3.74 6.77
N ILE A 450 28.90 -4.99 6.27
CA ILE A 450 28.84 -6.18 7.13
C ILE A 450 30.00 -6.20 8.12
N ALA A 451 31.22 -5.92 7.67
CA ALA A 451 32.39 -5.87 8.55
C ALA A 451 32.25 -4.77 9.61
N GLU A 452 31.68 -3.61 9.26
CA GLU A 452 31.38 -2.54 10.22
C GLU A 452 30.37 -2.98 11.26
N GLU A 453 29.26 -3.60 10.85
CA GLU A 453 28.21 -4.07 11.76
C GLU A 453 28.71 -5.15 12.71
N VAL A 454 29.54 -6.11 12.24
CA VAL A 454 30.14 -7.15 13.07
C VAL A 454 31.02 -6.53 14.15
N VAL A 455 31.93 -5.63 13.79
CA VAL A 455 32.83 -4.98 14.74
C VAL A 455 32.08 -4.07 15.70
N SER A 456 31.09 -3.31 15.19
CA SER A 456 30.25 -2.44 16.02
C SER A 456 29.46 -3.24 17.07
N MET A 457 28.84 -4.35 16.67
CA MET A 457 28.07 -5.23 17.57
C MET A 457 28.98 -5.86 18.64
N HIS A 458 30.18 -6.27 18.25
CA HIS A 458 31.18 -6.80 19.20
C HIS A 458 31.61 -5.75 20.22
N LYS A 459 31.90 -4.51 19.79
CA LYS A 459 32.27 -3.40 20.70
C LYS A 459 31.18 -3.04 21.70
N GLU A 460 29.91 -3.18 21.29
CA GLU A 460 28.76 -2.89 22.15
C GLU A 460 28.55 -3.97 23.22
N HIS A 461 28.71 -5.24 22.85
CA HIS A 461 28.34 -6.35 23.72
C HIS A 461 29.55 -7.16 24.25
N SER A 462 30.73 -7.00 23.69
CA SER A 462 31.95 -7.73 24.05
C SER A 462 31.75 -9.26 24.06
N ALA A 463 31.21 -9.79 22.94
CA ALA A 463 30.96 -11.22 22.81
C ALA A 463 32.25 -12.02 22.89
N MET A 464 32.29 -13.05 23.76
CA MET A 464 33.45 -13.92 23.96
C MET A 464 33.84 -14.67 22.68
N VAL A 465 32.84 -15.09 21.92
CA VAL A 465 33.02 -15.76 20.63
C VAL A 465 31.90 -15.34 19.69
N THR A 466 32.27 -15.06 18.44
CA THR A 466 31.34 -14.76 17.34
C THR A 466 31.39 -15.89 16.32
N GLY A 467 30.29 -16.63 16.21
CA GLY A 467 30.12 -17.70 15.24
C GLY A 467 29.80 -17.13 13.84
N VAL A 468 30.44 -17.65 12.81
CA VAL A 468 30.17 -17.30 11.41
C VAL A 468 30.10 -18.59 10.59
N GLU A 469 29.15 -18.65 9.62
CA GLU A 469 29.09 -19.80 8.73
C GLU A 469 30.34 -19.87 7.86
N ARG A 470 30.96 -21.04 7.82
CA ARG A 470 32.12 -21.27 6.96
C ARG A 470 31.69 -21.41 5.51
N GLY A 471 32.12 -20.48 4.64
CA GLY A 471 31.77 -20.53 3.21
C GLY A 471 32.42 -19.43 2.38
N GLN A 472 31.98 -19.34 1.14
CA GLN A 472 32.48 -18.33 0.20
C GLN A 472 32.17 -16.90 0.68
N LEU A 473 31.05 -16.70 1.36
CA LEU A 473 30.63 -15.39 1.88
C LEU A 473 31.55 -14.92 3.02
N SER A 474 31.86 -15.79 3.98
CA SER A 474 32.79 -15.45 5.06
C SER A 474 34.20 -15.17 4.53
N MET A 475 34.65 -15.88 3.48
CA MET A 475 35.92 -15.58 2.81
C MET A 475 35.90 -14.22 2.09
N ALA A 476 34.77 -13.83 1.50
CA ALA A 476 34.63 -12.54 0.82
C ALA A 476 34.62 -11.35 1.80
N ILE A 477 34.08 -11.54 3.00
CA ILE A 477 34.01 -10.52 4.05
C ILE A 477 35.33 -10.43 4.82
N GLY A 478 36.08 -11.55 4.96
CA GLY A 478 37.30 -11.67 5.78
C GLY A 478 38.27 -10.50 5.63
N PRO A 479 38.74 -10.13 4.42
CA PRO A 479 39.70 -9.04 4.25
C PRO A 479 39.19 -7.67 4.75
N TYR A 480 37.90 -7.40 4.64
CA TYR A 480 37.26 -6.17 5.15
C TYR A 480 37.15 -6.20 6.66
N LEU A 481 36.82 -7.38 7.19
CA LEU A 481 36.70 -7.60 8.64
C LEU A 481 38.06 -7.48 9.34
N ASP A 482 39.13 -8.09 8.80
CA ASP A 482 40.49 -7.98 9.33
C ASP A 482 40.98 -6.53 9.35
N LYS A 483 40.69 -5.79 8.26
CA LYS A 483 40.98 -4.36 8.17
C LYS A 483 40.23 -3.59 9.26
N ARG A 484 38.96 -3.85 9.42
CA ARG A 484 38.11 -3.12 10.37
C ARG A 484 38.46 -3.43 11.81
N ILE A 485 38.77 -4.68 12.13
CA ILE A 485 39.31 -5.10 13.43
C ILE A 485 40.59 -4.32 13.79
N SER A 486 41.50 -4.14 12.82
CA SER A 486 42.72 -3.38 13.00
C SER A 486 42.46 -1.89 13.22
N GLU A 487 41.62 -1.28 12.42
CA GLU A 487 41.24 0.15 12.50
C GLU A 487 40.58 0.48 13.83
N GLU A 488 39.64 -0.36 14.26
CA GLU A 488 38.84 -0.19 15.48
C GLU A 488 39.47 -0.78 16.73
N ARG A 489 40.64 -1.44 16.59
CA ARG A 489 41.38 -2.10 17.67
C ARG A 489 40.56 -3.17 18.41
N ALA A 490 39.66 -3.85 17.70
CA ALA A 490 38.80 -4.90 18.24
C ALA A 490 39.54 -6.27 18.27
N TRP A 491 40.76 -6.31 18.87
CA TRP A 491 41.63 -7.46 18.84
C TRP A 491 41.09 -8.66 19.64
N ASP A 492 40.11 -8.44 20.49
CA ASP A 492 39.41 -9.43 21.31
C ASP A 492 38.20 -10.08 20.59
N LEU A 493 37.88 -9.65 19.35
CA LEU A 493 36.88 -10.31 18.53
C LEU A 493 37.36 -11.71 18.10
N ALA A 494 36.87 -12.72 18.80
CA ALA A 494 37.16 -14.10 18.50
C ALA A 494 36.13 -14.68 17.54
N LEU A 495 36.56 -14.98 16.32
CA LEU A 495 35.72 -15.61 15.29
C LEU A 495 35.82 -17.13 15.37
N LYS A 496 34.68 -17.83 15.29
CA LYS A 496 34.60 -19.29 15.20
C LYS A 496 33.82 -19.69 13.95
N ASP A 497 34.48 -20.46 13.08
CA ASP A 497 33.85 -21.07 11.93
C ASP A 497 32.81 -22.11 12.35
N LEU A 498 31.57 -21.94 11.93
CA LEU A 498 30.49 -22.90 12.09
C LEU A 498 30.39 -23.79 10.84
N PRO A 499 29.99 -25.08 10.99
CA PRO A 499 29.90 -25.97 9.83
C PRO A 499 28.92 -25.44 8.79
N PRO A 500 29.29 -25.50 7.50
CA PRO A 500 28.38 -25.04 6.42
C PRO A 500 27.14 -25.90 6.36
N GLY A 501 26.03 -25.28 5.96
CA GLY A 501 24.68 -25.82 5.96
C GLY A 501 24.42 -27.02 5.06
N LYS A 502 25.16 -28.12 5.22
CA LYS A 502 24.80 -29.43 4.62
C LYS A 502 23.63 -30.12 5.33
N ARG A 503 23.25 -29.65 6.51
CA ARG A 503 22.07 -30.13 7.25
C ARG A 503 20.87 -29.30 6.78
N ASP A 504 19.68 -29.92 6.74
CA ASP A 504 18.45 -29.19 6.49
C ASP A 504 18.24 -28.12 7.59
N LYS A 505 17.49 -27.08 7.27
CA LYS A 505 17.25 -25.93 8.16
C LYS A 505 16.69 -26.34 9.52
N GLU A 506 15.78 -27.32 9.53
CA GLU A 506 15.18 -27.84 10.77
C GLU A 506 16.22 -28.52 11.66
N SER A 507 17.15 -29.29 11.08
CA SER A 507 18.22 -29.93 11.82
C SER A 507 19.17 -28.93 12.45
N ARG A 508 19.45 -27.81 11.83
CA ARG A 508 20.24 -26.72 12.40
C ARG A 508 19.54 -26.06 13.58
N ALA A 509 18.24 -25.73 13.40
CA ALA A 509 17.44 -25.06 14.40
C ALA A 509 17.07 -25.95 15.60
N ARG A 510 17.28 -27.27 15.54
CA ARG A 510 16.86 -28.24 16.58
C ARG A 510 17.45 -27.95 17.94
N VAL A 511 18.68 -27.49 18.00
CA VAL A 511 19.37 -27.21 19.27
C VAL A 511 18.69 -26.06 20.00
N ILE A 512 18.47 -24.94 19.29
CA ILE A 512 17.84 -23.77 19.90
C ILE A 512 16.36 -24.04 20.19
N GLN A 513 15.65 -24.80 19.33
CA GLN A 513 14.29 -25.24 19.58
C GLN A 513 14.19 -26.05 20.89
N GLY A 514 15.13 -26.97 21.12
CA GLY A 514 15.18 -27.76 22.35
C GLY A 514 15.29 -26.88 23.59
N ARG A 515 16.14 -25.86 23.56
CA ARG A 515 16.29 -24.88 24.65
C ARG A 515 15.06 -24.00 24.83
N MET A 516 14.44 -23.59 23.74
CA MET A 516 13.17 -22.85 23.79
C MET A 516 12.04 -23.68 24.41
N ARG A 517 11.93 -24.97 24.07
CA ARG A 517 10.97 -25.91 24.68
C ARG A 517 11.18 -26.09 26.18
N GLN A 518 12.42 -25.98 26.65
CA GLN A 518 12.77 -26.06 28.08
C GLN A 518 12.52 -24.74 28.83
N GLY A 519 12.02 -23.68 28.14
CA GLY A 519 11.81 -22.35 28.72
C GLY A 519 13.12 -21.61 29.03
N ARG A 520 14.23 -21.95 28.36
CA ARG A 520 15.57 -21.41 28.61
C ARG A 520 16.02 -20.34 27.63
N VAL A 521 15.11 -19.83 26.76
CA VAL A 521 15.43 -18.75 25.83
C VAL A 521 14.47 -17.60 26.07
N PHE A 522 15.00 -16.41 26.34
CA PHE A 522 14.26 -15.22 26.69
C PHE A 522 14.49 -14.13 25.63
N PHE A 523 13.41 -13.52 25.18
CA PHE A 523 13.42 -12.46 24.18
C PHE A 523 13.03 -11.11 24.79
N PRO A 524 13.60 -9.98 24.33
CA PRO A 524 13.21 -8.66 24.82
C PRO A 524 11.81 -8.31 24.28
N LYS A 525 10.86 -8.01 25.17
CA LYS A 525 9.46 -7.76 24.80
C LYS A 525 9.28 -6.57 23.86
N ASN A 526 10.10 -5.53 24.01
CA ASN A 526 9.93 -4.23 23.37
C ASN A 526 11.00 -3.90 22.31
N ALA A 527 11.81 -4.86 21.86
CA ALA A 527 12.79 -4.62 20.83
C ALA A 527 12.11 -4.40 19.45
N LEU A 528 12.64 -3.46 18.68
CA LEU A 528 12.07 -3.09 17.37
C LEU A 528 12.01 -4.25 16.38
N TRP A 529 12.99 -5.14 16.44
CA TRP A 529 13.12 -6.32 15.58
C TRP A 529 12.31 -7.54 16.05
N MET A 530 11.64 -7.45 17.21
CA MET A 530 10.96 -8.60 17.80
C MET A 530 9.75 -9.08 17.01
N THR A 531 9.11 -8.16 16.28
CA THR A 531 7.96 -8.49 15.42
C THR A 531 8.37 -9.40 14.28
N GLU A 532 9.46 -9.04 13.59
CA GLU A 532 10.02 -9.83 12.49
C GLU A 532 10.56 -11.17 12.98
N MET A 533 11.30 -11.19 14.09
CA MET A 533 11.82 -12.43 14.71
C MET A 533 10.70 -13.41 15.02
N LYS A 534 9.62 -12.92 15.63
CA LYS A 534 8.45 -13.76 15.94
C LYS A 534 7.79 -14.28 14.67
N GLU A 535 7.66 -13.44 13.64
CA GLU A 535 7.06 -13.83 12.36
C GLU A 535 7.87 -14.95 11.69
N GLU A 536 9.20 -14.81 11.63
CA GLU A 536 10.08 -15.84 11.05
C GLU A 536 10.02 -17.15 11.85
N LEU A 537 10.08 -17.07 13.19
CA LEU A 537 9.97 -18.26 14.06
C LEU A 537 8.64 -19.01 13.86
N MET A 538 7.51 -18.27 13.78
CA MET A 538 6.19 -18.90 13.63
C MET A 538 5.96 -19.50 12.24
N LYS A 539 6.62 -18.96 11.21
CA LYS A 539 6.52 -19.47 9.82
C LYS A 539 7.59 -20.51 9.47
N PHE A 540 8.60 -20.69 10.30
CA PHE A 540 9.67 -21.65 10.04
C PHE A 540 9.15 -23.10 9.99
N PRO A 541 9.57 -23.97 9.04
CA PRO A 541 10.59 -23.72 8.00
C PRO A 541 10.05 -23.19 6.67
N LEU A 542 8.77 -22.87 6.56
CA LEU A 542 8.07 -22.54 5.31
C LEU A 542 8.00 -21.03 5.02
N GLY A 543 8.59 -20.18 5.88
CA GLY A 543 8.62 -18.72 5.71
C GLY A 543 9.45 -18.29 4.50
N GLN A 544 9.11 -17.12 3.93
CA GLN A 544 9.89 -16.50 2.86
C GLN A 544 11.29 -16.08 3.31
N HIS A 545 11.38 -15.60 4.54
CA HIS A 545 12.61 -15.21 5.21
C HIS A 545 12.73 -16.02 6.49
N ASP A 546 13.89 -16.57 6.72
CA ASP A 546 14.26 -17.33 7.92
C ASP A 546 15.67 -16.96 8.39
N ASP A 547 16.20 -15.84 7.86
CA ASP A 547 17.55 -15.36 8.14
C ASP A 547 17.79 -15.12 9.64
N MET A 548 16.78 -14.61 10.37
CA MET A 548 16.85 -14.43 11.83
C MET A 548 16.79 -15.77 12.56
N VAL A 549 16.04 -16.74 12.04
CA VAL A 549 15.99 -18.10 12.60
C VAL A 549 17.31 -18.82 12.36
N ASP A 550 17.92 -18.66 11.17
CA ASP A 550 19.22 -19.25 10.86
C ASP A 550 20.34 -18.65 11.74
N ALA A 551 20.39 -17.34 11.95
CA ALA A 551 21.32 -16.71 12.88
C ALA A 551 21.11 -17.19 14.34
N LEU A 552 19.86 -17.36 14.78
CA LEU A 552 19.53 -17.91 16.09
C LEU A 552 19.90 -19.40 16.20
N ALA A 553 19.75 -20.16 15.11
CA ALA A 553 20.21 -21.56 15.05
C ALA A 553 21.73 -21.67 15.18
N TYR A 554 22.49 -20.74 14.57
CA TYR A 554 23.94 -20.66 14.74
C TYR A 554 24.36 -20.36 16.17
N ILE A 555 23.62 -19.55 16.93
CA ILE A 555 23.79 -19.41 18.37
C ILE A 555 23.67 -20.78 19.07
N GLY A 556 22.61 -21.54 18.74
CA GLY A 556 22.39 -22.87 19.29
C GLY A 556 23.57 -23.82 19.03
N LEU A 557 24.10 -23.83 17.80
CA LEU A 557 25.26 -24.64 17.43
C LEU A 557 26.54 -24.16 18.13
N LEU A 558 26.77 -22.85 18.19
CA LEU A 558 27.92 -22.25 18.85
C LEU A 558 28.00 -22.68 20.32
N LEU A 559 26.87 -22.61 21.04
CA LEU A 559 26.77 -22.96 22.46
C LEU A 559 26.81 -24.48 22.71
N GLN A 560 26.49 -25.31 21.73
CA GLN A 560 26.60 -26.77 21.84
C GLN A 560 28.07 -27.25 21.79
N ASP A 561 28.90 -26.51 21.05
CA ASP A 561 30.32 -26.83 20.84
C ASP A 561 31.25 -26.26 21.92
N MET A 562 30.71 -25.56 22.92
CA MET A 562 31.41 -24.94 24.04
C MET A 562 31.17 -25.72 25.34
#